data_8bafc980376d808d220b9b6b068fdc20
#
_entry.id   8bafc980376d808d220b9b6b068fdc20
#
_cell.length_a   1.000
_cell.length_b   1.000
_cell.length_c   1.000
_cell.angle_alpha   90.00
_cell.angle_beta   90.00
_cell.angle_gamma   90.00
#
_symmetry.space_group_name_H-M   'P 1'
#
loop_
_entity.id
_entity.type
_entity.pdbx_description
1 polymer ?
#
loop_
_entity_poly.entity_id
_entity_poly.type
_entity_poly.pdbx_seq_one_letter_code
_entity_poly.pdbx_strand_id
1 'polypeptide(L)'
;MGEDNKDKSLYAAPKQEPIKEDETLITGAEALMRSLQAEGVKTIFGYPGGSIMPVFDALYSYTRGEKKAFDHILVRHEQAAAHAAEGYARVSGDVGVCLVTSGPGATNTLTGVADAMMDSTPMVVIAGQVGTMVLGTDFFQEVDLVGVAQPISKWSYQIRRPEDIAWAVSRAFYIARSGRPGPVVLDFPKDAQVHKCKWEPVKVDHVRSYRPYPIISNTDVVAAAELINNAKRPLALVGQGVELGNAQNELVEFLEKADIPAGRTLLGLSALPTSHPLNVGMLGMHGNYAPNVKTQECDVLIAIGMRFSDRVTGLTSTYAKQAKVIHLDIDPAEIDKNIKTDVAVIGDCKQSLPAITRLLKKNTHHEWRDSFAQYHDMEVEKVIEPAIHPTEGPLLMGEVVNAVAEATEGKAVLVNDVGQNQMFSSRYFKYENKRSIITSGGLGTM
;
A
#
# COMPACT_ATOMS: atom_id res chain seq x y z
N MET A 1 57.07 -14.26 -69.27
CA MET A 1 56.38 -13.21 -68.55
C MET A 1 54.87 -13.41 -68.76
N GLY A 2 54.26 -14.18 -67.88
CA GLY A 2 52.84 -14.50 -67.92
C GLY A 2 52.18 -13.83 -66.75
N GLU A 3 51.24 -12.93 -66.98
CA GLU A 3 50.44 -12.30 -65.93
C GLU A 3 49.33 -13.24 -65.48
N ASP A 4 49.40 -13.59 -64.22
CA ASP A 4 48.36 -14.35 -63.50
C ASP A 4 47.13 -13.44 -63.25
N ASN A 5 46.13 -13.57 -64.07
CA ASN A 5 44.84 -12.95 -63.88
C ASN A 5 43.99 -13.82 -62.94
N LYS A 6 44.19 -13.68 -61.64
CA LYS A 6 43.35 -14.33 -60.63
C LYS A 6 42.00 -13.64 -60.56
N ASP A 7 40.99 -14.34 -61.02
CA ASP A 7 39.57 -13.94 -60.96
C ASP A 7 39.13 -13.73 -59.48
N LYS A 8 38.97 -12.45 -59.10
CA LYS A 8 38.52 -12.01 -57.78
C LYS A 8 37.02 -12.11 -57.57
N SER A 9 36.28 -12.73 -58.52
CA SER A 9 34.81 -12.81 -58.45
C SER A 9 34.27 -13.93 -57.56
N LEU A 10 35.13 -14.88 -57.19
CA LEU A 10 34.71 -16.07 -56.43
C LEU A 10 34.56 -15.87 -54.91
N TYR A 11 34.89 -14.68 -54.36
CA TYR A 11 34.82 -14.37 -52.93
C TYR A 11 33.95 -13.15 -52.60
N ALA A 12 33.12 -12.70 -53.50
CA ALA A 12 32.12 -11.69 -53.15
C ALA A 12 31.00 -12.36 -52.39
N ALA A 13 30.94 -12.15 -51.06
CA ALA A 13 29.79 -12.52 -50.26
C ALA A 13 28.53 -11.94 -50.91
N PRO A 14 27.43 -12.69 -50.99
CA PRO A 14 26.18 -12.19 -51.53
C PRO A 14 25.79 -10.92 -50.71
N LYS A 15 25.51 -9.85 -51.43
CA LYS A 15 24.94 -8.66 -50.82
C LYS A 15 23.61 -9.08 -50.17
N GLN A 16 23.59 -9.20 -48.85
CA GLN A 16 22.35 -9.31 -48.12
C GLN A 16 21.54 -8.04 -48.37
N GLU A 17 20.40 -8.20 -49.02
CA GLU A 17 19.39 -7.10 -49.03
C GLU A 17 19.08 -6.74 -47.59
N PRO A 18 19.00 -5.43 -47.24
CA PRO A 18 18.60 -5.01 -45.90
C PRO A 18 17.24 -5.64 -45.63
N ILE A 19 17.18 -6.47 -44.61
CA ILE A 19 15.91 -7.02 -44.08
C ILE A 19 15.05 -5.78 -43.77
N LYS A 20 13.94 -5.61 -44.48
CA LYS A 20 12.97 -4.57 -44.18
C LYS A 20 12.56 -4.76 -42.72
N GLU A 21 12.95 -3.87 -41.84
CA GLU A 21 12.49 -3.88 -40.46
C GLU A 21 10.97 -3.79 -40.49
N ASP A 22 10.30 -4.73 -39.86
CA ASP A 22 8.87 -4.67 -39.63
C ASP A 22 8.60 -3.54 -38.62
N GLU A 23 8.12 -2.40 -39.10
CA GLU A 23 7.85 -1.20 -38.30
C GLU A 23 6.83 -1.46 -37.17
N THR A 24 6.18 -2.63 -37.16
CA THR A 24 5.26 -3.07 -36.09
C THR A 24 5.98 -3.69 -34.90
N LEU A 25 7.26 -4.07 -35.06
CA LEU A 25 8.07 -4.68 -34.01
C LEU A 25 8.80 -3.61 -33.18
N ILE A 26 8.59 -3.66 -31.86
CA ILE A 26 9.24 -2.77 -30.89
C ILE A 26 10.10 -3.59 -29.91
N THR A 27 11.09 -2.95 -29.27
CA THR A 27 11.88 -3.59 -28.22
C THR A 27 11.04 -3.90 -27.00
N GLY A 28 11.45 -4.88 -26.18
CA GLY A 28 10.81 -5.15 -24.91
C GLY A 28 10.85 -3.96 -23.95
N ALA A 29 11.91 -3.16 -24.00
CA ALA A 29 11.98 -1.91 -23.23
C ALA A 29 10.87 -0.91 -23.61
N GLU A 30 10.64 -0.72 -24.92
CA GLU A 30 9.53 0.11 -25.42
C GLU A 30 8.18 -0.52 -25.10
N ALA A 31 8.05 -1.85 -25.19
CA ALA A 31 6.83 -2.58 -24.81
C ALA A 31 6.49 -2.38 -23.32
N LEU A 32 7.49 -2.36 -22.44
CA LEU A 32 7.32 -2.04 -21.03
C LEU A 32 6.77 -0.62 -20.83
N MET A 33 7.36 0.40 -21.51
CA MET A 33 6.88 1.77 -21.40
C MET A 33 5.43 1.93 -21.83
N ARG A 34 5.06 1.32 -22.97
CA ARG A 34 3.66 1.33 -23.43
C ARG A 34 2.71 0.62 -22.48
N SER A 35 3.17 -0.46 -21.87
CA SER A 35 2.35 -1.21 -20.91
C SER A 35 2.14 -0.43 -19.61
N LEU A 36 3.17 0.27 -19.10
CA LEU A 36 3.04 1.16 -17.95
C LEU A 36 2.11 2.36 -18.25
N GLN A 37 2.19 2.91 -19.46
CA GLN A 37 1.28 3.97 -19.89
C GLN A 37 -0.17 3.48 -19.98
N ALA A 38 -0.40 2.26 -20.49
CA ALA A 38 -1.73 1.64 -20.55
C ALA A 38 -2.33 1.38 -19.15
N GLU A 39 -1.49 1.12 -18.13
CA GLU A 39 -1.92 1.00 -16.74
C GLU A 39 -2.11 2.36 -16.02
N GLY A 40 -1.88 3.48 -16.70
CA GLY A 40 -2.10 4.83 -16.18
C GLY A 40 -1.01 5.33 -15.24
N VAL A 41 0.21 4.76 -15.31
CA VAL A 41 1.36 5.21 -14.52
C VAL A 41 1.66 6.67 -14.84
N LYS A 42 1.95 7.47 -13.80
CA LYS A 42 2.32 8.89 -13.93
C LYS A 42 3.75 9.16 -13.45
N THR A 43 4.15 8.45 -12.40
CA THR A 43 5.45 8.67 -11.75
C THR A 43 6.16 7.33 -11.55
N ILE A 44 7.46 7.31 -11.86
CA ILE A 44 8.35 6.17 -11.68
C ILE A 44 9.51 6.62 -10.80
N PHE A 45 9.75 5.88 -9.71
CA PHE A 45 10.91 6.08 -8.83
C PHE A 45 11.98 5.06 -9.18
N GLY A 46 13.25 5.46 -9.32
CA GLY A 46 14.23 4.46 -9.72
C GLY A 46 15.67 4.90 -9.69
N TYR A 47 16.54 3.91 -9.90
CA TYR A 47 17.98 4.10 -10.03
C TYR A 47 18.54 3.23 -11.15
N PRO A 48 19.28 3.80 -12.11
CA PRO A 48 19.80 3.07 -13.26
C PRO A 48 20.96 2.15 -12.88
N GLY A 49 21.18 1.11 -13.70
CA GLY A 49 22.31 0.23 -13.64
C GLY A 49 22.43 -0.67 -14.88
N GLY A 50 23.49 -1.46 -14.98
CA GLY A 50 23.88 -2.15 -16.20
C GLY A 50 22.84 -3.05 -16.84
N SER A 51 22.07 -3.79 -16.02
CA SER A 51 21.08 -4.75 -16.53
C SER A 51 19.70 -4.13 -16.84
N ILE A 52 19.50 -2.84 -16.54
CA ILE A 52 18.23 -2.14 -16.81
C ILE A 52 18.41 -0.94 -17.78
N MET A 53 19.62 -0.72 -18.27
CA MET A 53 19.92 0.41 -19.18
C MET A 53 18.99 0.49 -20.41
N PRO A 54 18.65 -0.60 -21.12
CA PRO A 54 17.74 -0.49 -22.25
C PRO A 54 16.37 0.10 -21.89
N VAL A 55 15.88 -0.19 -20.67
CA VAL A 55 14.63 0.36 -20.16
C VAL A 55 14.77 1.84 -19.82
N PHE A 56 15.89 2.26 -19.20
CA PHE A 56 16.15 3.68 -18.92
C PHE A 56 16.35 4.52 -20.19
N ASP A 57 16.93 3.92 -21.24
CA ASP A 57 17.05 4.55 -22.55
C ASP A 57 15.67 4.80 -23.18
N ALA A 58 14.79 3.77 -23.17
CA ALA A 58 13.41 3.94 -23.61
C ALA A 58 12.65 4.96 -22.73
N LEU A 59 12.81 4.93 -21.40
CA LEU A 59 12.18 5.83 -20.45
C LEU A 59 12.51 7.31 -20.72
N TYR A 60 13.70 7.62 -21.23
CA TYR A 60 14.09 8.98 -21.57
C TYR A 60 13.09 9.64 -22.53
N SER A 61 12.65 8.92 -23.58
CA SER A 61 11.66 9.42 -24.54
C SER A 61 10.29 9.70 -23.89
N TYR A 62 9.93 8.95 -22.84
CA TYR A 62 8.66 9.10 -22.13
C TYR A 62 8.71 10.12 -20.98
N THR A 63 9.89 10.59 -20.60
CA THR A 63 10.03 11.58 -19.51
C THR A 63 10.42 12.96 -20.03
N ARG A 64 11.29 13.02 -21.03
CA ARG A 64 11.87 14.28 -21.58
C ARG A 64 11.74 14.44 -23.07
N GLY A 65 11.42 13.37 -23.79
CA GLY A 65 11.27 13.33 -25.24
C GLY A 65 9.85 13.64 -25.73
N GLU A 66 9.60 13.34 -26.99
CA GLU A 66 8.32 13.61 -27.67
C GLU A 66 7.14 12.80 -27.10
N LYS A 67 7.39 11.65 -26.47
CA LYS A 67 6.37 10.76 -25.92
C LYS A 67 6.05 11.05 -24.45
N LYS A 68 6.35 12.22 -23.92
CA LYS A 68 6.23 12.53 -22.49
C LYS A 68 4.91 12.03 -21.89
N ALA A 69 5.02 11.03 -21.00
CA ALA A 69 3.90 10.38 -20.32
C ALA A 69 4.14 10.19 -18.82
N PHE A 70 5.41 10.17 -18.39
CA PHE A 70 5.80 9.91 -17.00
C PHE A 70 6.65 11.03 -16.43
N ASP A 71 6.62 11.17 -15.12
CA ASP A 71 7.68 11.81 -14.36
C ASP A 71 8.60 10.72 -13.79
N HIS A 72 9.91 10.89 -13.93
CA HIS A 72 10.90 10.01 -13.33
C HIS A 72 11.64 10.73 -12.22
N ILE A 73 11.59 10.14 -11.03
CA ILE A 73 12.29 10.62 -9.84
C ILE A 73 13.52 9.74 -9.62
N LEU A 74 14.69 10.32 -9.90
CA LEU A 74 15.95 9.66 -9.64
C LEU A 74 16.26 9.70 -8.15
N VAL A 75 16.41 8.55 -7.55
CA VAL A 75 16.81 8.38 -6.15
C VAL A 75 18.33 8.19 -6.03
N ARG A 76 18.85 8.12 -4.81
CA ARG A 76 20.27 7.82 -4.55
C ARG A 76 20.51 6.44 -3.96
N HIS A 77 19.44 5.73 -3.63
CA HIS A 77 19.44 4.36 -3.12
C HIS A 77 18.13 3.68 -3.48
N GLU A 78 18.16 2.42 -3.86
CA GLU A 78 16.99 1.70 -4.37
C GLU A 78 15.94 1.45 -3.28
N GLN A 79 16.33 1.32 -2.04
CA GLN A 79 15.38 1.27 -0.90
C GLN A 79 14.53 2.54 -0.86
N ALA A 80 15.15 3.71 -1.06
CA ALA A 80 14.41 4.97 -1.13
C ALA A 80 13.44 5.03 -2.32
N ALA A 81 13.76 4.37 -3.46
CA ALA A 81 12.82 4.26 -4.58
C ALA A 81 11.58 3.45 -4.19
N ALA A 82 11.76 2.33 -3.49
CA ALA A 82 10.66 1.50 -3.04
C ALA A 82 9.76 2.25 -2.03
N HIS A 83 10.34 2.90 -1.01
CA HIS A 83 9.57 3.68 -0.04
C HIS A 83 8.90 4.91 -0.66
N ALA A 84 9.54 5.57 -1.63
CA ALA A 84 8.92 6.69 -2.35
C ALA A 84 7.72 6.23 -3.19
N ALA A 85 7.84 5.08 -3.87
CA ALA A 85 6.73 4.46 -4.58
C ALA A 85 5.58 4.07 -3.65
N GLU A 86 5.89 3.55 -2.47
CA GLU A 86 4.92 3.26 -1.42
C GLU A 86 4.20 4.52 -0.94
N GLY A 87 4.95 5.57 -0.57
CA GLY A 87 4.39 6.86 -0.16
C GLY A 87 3.49 7.47 -1.24
N TYR A 88 3.92 7.41 -2.50
CA TYR A 88 3.12 7.84 -3.65
C TYR A 88 1.78 7.07 -3.72
N ALA A 89 1.83 5.74 -3.61
CA ALA A 89 0.62 4.92 -3.65
C ALA A 89 -0.37 5.26 -2.53
N ARG A 90 0.11 5.52 -1.33
CA ARG A 90 -0.72 5.87 -0.17
C ARG A 90 -1.43 7.21 -0.36
N VAL A 91 -0.74 8.23 -0.87
CA VAL A 91 -1.33 9.56 -1.10
C VAL A 91 -2.26 9.58 -2.30
N SER A 92 -1.80 9.07 -3.44
CA SER A 92 -2.54 9.14 -4.70
C SER A 92 -3.71 8.14 -4.76
N GLY A 93 -3.56 6.97 -4.12
CA GLY A 93 -4.44 5.82 -4.28
C GLY A 93 -4.16 5.01 -5.55
N ASP A 94 -3.14 5.39 -6.32
CA ASP A 94 -2.64 4.67 -7.49
C ASP A 94 -1.64 3.58 -7.07
N VAL A 95 -1.16 2.78 -8.04
CA VAL A 95 -0.09 1.81 -7.80
C VAL A 95 1.26 2.51 -7.89
N GLY A 96 2.11 2.39 -6.87
CA GLY A 96 3.48 2.91 -6.90
C GLY A 96 4.37 2.07 -7.82
N VAL A 97 5.29 2.70 -8.55
CA VAL A 97 6.20 2.03 -9.48
C VAL A 97 7.65 2.32 -9.13
N CYS A 98 8.41 1.25 -8.89
CA CYS A 98 9.85 1.28 -8.63
C CYS A 98 10.61 0.58 -9.76
N LEU A 99 11.65 1.21 -10.33
CA LEU A 99 12.45 0.70 -11.44
C LEU A 99 13.93 0.69 -11.06
N VAL A 100 14.56 -0.49 -11.00
CA VAL A 100 15.93 -0.70 -10.50
C VAL A 100 16.71 -1.72 -11.31
N THR A 101 18.01 -1.82 -11.06
CA THR A 101 18.89 -2.80 -11.71
C THR A 101 18.89 -4.15 -10.97
N SER A 102 19.64 -5.13 -11.49
CA SER A 102 19.80 -6.48 -10.91
C SER A 102 20.67 -6.50 -9.66
N GLY A 103 20.79 -7.67 -9.07
CA GLY A 103 21.67 -7.94 -7.93
C GLY A 103 21.42 -7.00 -6.76
N PRO A 104 22.43 -6.20 -6.32
CA PRO A 104 22.26 -5.30 -5.17
C PRO A 104 21.18 -4.25 -5.40
N GLY A 105 20.94 -3.79 -6.64
CA GLY A 105 19.86 -2.86 -6.93
C GLY A 105 18.48 -3.46 -6.66
N ALA A 106 18.27 -4.70 -7.02
CA ALA A 106 17.04 -5.44 -6.74
C ALA A 106 16.90 -5.76 -5.24
N THR A 107 17.94 -6.30 -4.61
CA THR A 107 17.90 -6.70 -3.19
C THR A 107 17.74 -5.49 -2.26
N ASN A 108 18.25 -4.32 -2.60
CA ASN A 108 18.05 -3.09 -1.85
C ASN A 108 16.57 -2.66 -1.77
N THR A 109 15.69 -3.11 -2.69
CA THR A 109 14.26 -2.79 -2.63
C THR A 109 13.48 -3.65 -1.65
N LEU A 110 14.02 -4.80 -1.21
CA LEU A 110 13.28 -5.82 -0.47
C LEU A 110 12.72 -5.32 0.87
N THR A 111 13.40 -4.42 1.55
CA THR A 111 12.87 -3.78 2.76
C THR A 111 11.58 -3.02 2.44
N GLY A 112 11.56 -2.18 1.40
CA GLY A 112 10.35 -1.47 1.00
C GLY A 112 9.25 -2.40 0.45
N VAL A 113 9.62 -3.50 -0.22
CA VAL A 113 8.65 -4.54 -0.63
C VAL A 113 8.00 -5.19 0.59
N ALA A 114 8.81 -5.54 1.61
CA ALA A 114 8.29 -6.12 2.85
C ALA A 114 7.40 -5.14 3.62
N ASP A 115 7.75 -3.85 3.65
CA ASP A 115 6.95 -2.79 4.26
C ASP A 115 5.60 -2.63 3.56
N ALA A 116 5.61 -2.52 2.23
CA ALA A 116 4.40 -2.45 1.42
C ALA A 116 3.50 -3.69 1.60
N MET A 117 4.07 -4.88 1.79
CA MET A 117 3.30 -6.10 2.07
C MET A 117 2.66 -6.06 3.46
N MET A 118 3.40 -5.62 4.48
CA MET A 118 2.89 -5.51 5.85
C MET A 118 1.79 -4.44 5.97
N ASP A 119 1.92 -3.34 5.24
CA ASP A 119 1.00 -2.21 5.28
C ASP A 119 -0.04 -2.21 4.15
N SER A 120 -0.10 -3.30 3.38
CA SER A 120 -1.10 -3.48 2.31
C SER A 120 -1.07 -2.36 1.27
N THR A 121 0.12 -1.91 0.87
CA THR A 121 0.32 -0.82 -0.10
C THR A 121 0.52 -1.38 -1.50
N PRO A 122 -0.28 -0.96 -2.52
CA PRO A 122 -0.13 -1.44 -3.89
C PRO A 122 1.13 -0.87 -4.53
N MET A 123 2.07 -1.73 -4.92
CA MET A 123 3.33 -1.34 -5.54
C MET A 123 3.77 -2.38 -6.58
N VAL A 124 4.40 -1.93 -7.66
CA VAL A 124 5.07 -2.78 -8.64
C VAL A 124 6.54 -2.41 -8.70
N VAL A 125 7.40 -3.34 -8.31
CA VAL A 125 8.85 -3.23 -8.47
C VAL A 125 9.27 -3.97 -9.73
N ILE A 126 9.98 -3.28 -10.62
CA ILE A 126 10.53 -3.81 -11.86
C ILE A 126 12.04 -3.76 -11.72
N ALA A 127 12.68 -4.92 -11.65
CA ALA A 127 14.12 -5.02 -11.53
C ALA A 127 14.73 -5.64 -12.80
N GLY A 128 15.83 -5.07 -13.26
CA GLY A 128 16.63 -5.71 -14.31
C GLY A 128 17.21 -7.03 -13.84
N GLN A 129 17.55 -7.90 -14.78
CA GLN A 129 18.20 -9.18 -14.54
C GLN A 129 19.25 -9.44 -15.61
N VAL A 130 20.17 -10.36 -15.34
CA VAL A 130 21.10 -10.89 -16.33
C VAL A 130 20.33 -11.55 -17.48
N GLY A 131 20.97 -11.76 -18.64
CA GLY A 131 20.32 -12.43 -19.76
C GLY A 131 19.91 -13.86 -19.44
N THR A 132 18.82 -14.34 -20.05
CA THR A 132 18.24 -15.67 -19.76
C THR A 132 19.20 -16.82 -19.96
N MET A 133 20.19 -16.68 -20.88
CA MET A 133 21.19 -17.72 -21.18
C MET A 133 22.19 -17.95 -20.05
N VAL A 134 22.33 -17.01 -19.12
CA VAL A 134 23.29 -17.09 -18.00
C VAL A 134 22.62 -17.15 -16.63
N LEU A 135 21.31 -17.28 -16.60
CA LEU A 135 20.57 -17.49 -15.36
C LEU A 135 20.96 -18.80 -14.69
N GLY A 136 21.20 -18.74 -13.36
CA GLY A 136 21.60 -19.90 -12.55
C GLY A 136 23.08 -20.23 -12.66
N THR A 137 23.90 -19.30 -13.13
CA THR A 137 25.36 -19.53 -13.30
C THR A 137 26.21 -18.63 -12.38
N ASP A 138 25.59 -17.96 -11.41
CA ASP A 138 26.24 -16.98 -10.53
C ASP A 138 26.88 -15.83 -11.34
N PHE A 139 26.24 -15.43 -12.44
CA PHE A 139 26.72 -14.34 -13.27
C PHE A 139 26.78 -13.02 -12.52
N PHE A 140 27.68 -12.11 -12.91
CA PHE A 140 27.87 -10.84 -12.21
C PHE A 140 26.57 -10.10 -11.98
N GLN A 141 26.25 -9.80 -10.72
CA GLN A 141 25.00 -9.15 -10.26
C GLN A 141 23.73 -9.98 -10.55
N GLU A 142 23.84 -11.30 -10.65
CA GLU A 142 22.69 -12.20 -10.62
C GLU A 142 22.17 -12.38 -9.19
N VAL A 143 20.87 -12.49 -9.04
CA VAL A 143 20.19 -12.96 -7.83
C VAL A 143 18.87 -13.61 -8.21
N ASP A 144 18.47 -14.68 -7.54
CA ASP A 144 17.12 -15.25 -7.68
C ASP A 144 16.09 -14.31 -7.02
N LEU A 145 15.77 -13.23 -7.74
CA LEU A 145 14.86 -12.19 -7.23
C LEU A 145 13.45 -12.74 -7.00
N VAL A 146 12.98 -13.65 -7.86
CA VAL A 146 11.66 -14.27 -7.70
C VAL A 146 11.59 -15.06 -6.40
N GLY A 147 12.61 -15.86 -6.10
CA GLY A 147 12.71 -16.66 -4.89
C GLY A 147 12.73 -15.80 -3.61
N VAL A 148 13.60 -14.77 -3.57
CA VAL A 148 13.72 -13.91 -2.37
C VAL A 148 12.53 -12.98 -2.17
N ALA A 149 11.81 -12.59 -3.22
CA ALA A 149 10.63 -11.72 -3.13
C ALA A 149 9.33 -12.50 -2.82
N GLN A 150 9.28 -13.80 -3.06
CA GLN A 150 8.07 -14.60 -2.92
C GLN A 150 7.38 -14.47 -1.55
N PRO A 151 8.07 -14.55 -0.39
CA PRO A 151 7.42 -14.49 0.92
C PRO A 151 6.97 -13.08 1.31
N ILE A 152 7.42 -12.04 0.64
CA ILE A 152 7.16 -10.63 0.95
C ILE A 152 6.39 -9.89 -0.14
N SER A 153 5.84 -10.60 -1.12
CA SER A 153 5.05 -10.01 -2.22
C SER A 153 3.81 -10.84 -2.51
N LYS A 154 2.80 -10.21 -3.11
CA LYS A 154 1.60 -10.93 -3.56
C LYS A 154 1.85 -11.82 -4.77
N TRP A 155 2.79 -11.42 -5.60
CA TRP A 155 3.24 -12.15 -6.78
C TRP A 155 4.63 -11.68 -7.20
N SER A 156 5.48 -12.64 -7.62
CA SER A 156 6.75 -12.37 -8.24
C SER A 156 6.84 -13.15 -9.55
N TYR A 157 7.39 -12.54 -10.60
CA TYR A 157 7.45 -13.15 -11.92
C TYR A 157 8.66 -12.70 -12.71
N GLN A 158 9.32 -13.65 -13.39
CA GLN A 158 10.43 -13.38 -14.30
C GLN A 158 9.94 -13.33 -15.75
N ILE A 159 10.08 -12.18 -16.41
CA ILE A 159 9.64 -11.94 -17.80
C ILE A 159 10.73 -12.40 -18.76
N ARG A 160 10.67 -13.65 -19.20
CA ARG A 160 11.72 -14.26 -20.04
C ARG A 160 11.60 -13.94 -21.53
N ARG A 161 10.46 -13.50 -21.98
CA ARG A 161 10.18 -13.21 -23.39
C ARG A 161 9.52 -11.84 -23.53
N PRO A 162 9.88 -11.06 -24.56
CA PRO A 162 9.29 -9.73 -24.75
C PRO A 162 7.78 -9.77 -25.02
N GLU A 163 7.26 -10.87 -25.60
CA GLU A 163 5.83 -11.06 -25.87
C GLU A 163 4.98 -11.15 -24.59
N ASP A 164 5.59 -11.54 -23.47
CA ASP A 164 4.90 -11.71 -22.20
C ASP A 164 4.78 -10.37 -21.42
N ILE A 165 5.43 -9.30 -21.84
CA ILE A 165 5.52 -8.02 -21.10
C ILE A 165 4.17 -7.42 -20.85
N ALA A 166 3.35 -7.23 -21.88
CA ALA A 166 2.05 -6.58 -21.77
C ALA A 166 1.13 -7.31 -20.77
N TRP A 167 1.11 -8.65 -20.86
CA TRP A 167 0.35 -9.49 -19.94
C TRP A 167 0.94 -9.45 -18.52
N ALA A 168 2.24 -9.55 -18.35
CA ALA A 168 2.88 -9.57 -17.04
C ALA A 168 2.67 -8.24 -16.29
N VAL A 169 2.81 -7.11 -16.98
CA VAL A 169 2.57 -5.78 -16.41
C VAL A 169 1.10 -5.63 -16.01
N SER A 170 0.16 -5.92 -16.91
CA SER A 170 -1.26 -5.77 -16.59
C SER A 170 -1.68 -6.69 -15.43
N ARG A 171 -1.16 -7.92 -15.39
CA ARG A 171 -1.38 -8.84 -14.28
C ARG A 171 -0.79 -8.34 -12.97
N ALA A 172 0.41 -7.76 -13.00
CA ALA A 172 1.07 -7.18 -11.84
C ALA A 172 0.22 -6.08 -11.22
N PHE A 173 -0.25 -5.14 -12.04
CA PHE A 173 -1.09 -4.05 -11.59
C PHE A 173 -2.45 -4.52 -11.07
N TYR A 174 -3.06 -5.51 -11.74
CA TYR A 174 -4.31 -6.11 -11.25
C TYR A 174 -4.13 -6.74 -9.87
N ILE A 175 -3.08 -7.56 -9.68
CA ILE A 175 -2.82 -8.22 -8.39
C ILE A 175 -2.44 -7.20 -7.31
N ALA A 176 -1.64 -6.19 -7.64
CA ALA A 176 -1.19 -5.20 -6.66
C ALA A 176 -2.37 -4.42 -6.06
N ARG A 177 -3.34 -4.01 -6.88
CA ARG A 177 -4.46 -3.13 -6.45
C ARG A 177 -5.71 -3.85 -5.97
N SER A 178 -5.87 -5.15 -6.27
CA SER A 178 -7.12 -5.88 -5.99
C SER A 178 -7.09 -6.66 -4.68
N GLY A 179 -8.27 -6.84 -4.08
CA GLY A 179 -8.42 -7.47 -2.77
C GLY A 179 -7.70 -6.66 -1.68
N ARG A 180 -7.03 -7.35 -0.75
CA ARG A 180 -6.05 -6.69 0.11
C ARG A 180 -4.88 -6.25 -0.78
N PRO A 181 -4.61 -4.94 -0.96
CA PRO A 181 -3.53 -4.47 -1.81
C PRO A 181 -2.16 -4.94 -1.32
N GLY A 182 -1.15 -4.86 -2.18
CA GLY A 182 0.22 -5.21 -1.79
C GLY A 182 1.18 -5.22 -2.97
N PRO A 183 2.48 -5.43 -2.72
CA PRO A 183 3.52 -5.33 -3.72
C PRO A 183 3.56 -6.54 -4.65
N VAL A 184 4.00 -6.28 -5.89
CA VAL A 184 4.36 -7.27 -6.91
C VAL A 184 5.77 -6.98 -7.41
N VAL A 185 6.56 -8.04 -7.68
CA VAL A 185 7.93 -7.91 -8.16
C VAL A 185 8.05 -8.56 -9.54
N LEU A 186 8.50 -7.79 -10.51
CA LEU A 186 8.80 -8.23 -11.86
C LEU A 186 10.32 -8.27 -12.07
N ASP A 187 10.85 -9.44 -12.39
CA ASP A 187 12.23 -9.68 -12.72
C ASP A 187 12.37 -9.67 -14.24
N PHE A 188 13.21 -8.77 -14.81
CA PHE A 188 13.21 -8.45 -16.22
C PHE A 188 14.59 -8.68 -16.86
N PRO A 189 14.87 -9.88 -17.39
CA PRO A 189 16.12 -10.24 -18.06
C PRO A 189 16.47 -9.31 -19.22
N LYS A 190 17.77 -9.03 -19.37
CA LYS A 190 18.29 -8.04 -20.32
C LYS A 190 17.99 -8.37 -21.78
N ASP A 191 18.01 -9.63 -22.14
CA ASP A 191 17.67 -10.07 -23.51
C ASP A 191 16.18 -9.85 -23.82
N ALA A 192 15.28 -10.07 -22.86
CA ALA A 192 13.87 -9.73 -23.02
C ALA A 192 13.63 -8.23 -23.18
N GLN A 193 14.52 -7.35 -22.64
CA GLN A 193 14.44 -5.90 -22.82
C GLN A 193 14.81 -5.46 -24.25
N VAL A 194 15.78 -6.11 -24.88
CA VAL A 194 16.35 -5.68 -26.18
C VAL A 194 15.74 -6.41 -27.38
N HIS A 195 15.23 -7.62 -27.19
CA HIS A 195 14.58 -8.35 -28.26
C HIS A 195 13.30 -7.65 -28.70
N LYS A 196 12.98 -7.78 -30.01
CA LYS A 196 11.79 -7.18 -30.60
C LYS A 196 10.58 -8.09 -30.51
N CYS A 197 9.42 -7.52 -30.25
CA CYS A 197 8.13 -8.20 -30.25
C CYS A 197 7.02 -7.33 -30.86
N LYS A 198 5.95 -7.96 -31.25
CA LYS A 198 4.69 -7.25 -31.55
C LYS A 198 4.02 -6.93 -30.22
N TRP A 199 3.76 -5.64 -29.95
CA TRP A 199 3.07 -5.23 -28.75
C TRP A 199 1.62 -4.88 -29.05
N GLU A 200 0.74 -5.43 -28.23
CA GLU A 200 -0.69 -5.07 -28.19
C GLU A 200 -1.09 -4.84 -26.72
N PRO A 201 -1.98 -3.86 -26.42
CA PRO A 201 -2.45 -3.65 -25.07
C PRO A 201 -3.23 -4.87 -24.57
N VAL A 202 -2.84 -5.35 -23.38
CA VAL A 202 -3.53 -6.45 -22.68
C VAL A 202 -4.12 -5.91 -21.41
N LYS A 203 -5.38 -6.24 -21.12
CA LYS A 203 -6.01 -5.93 -19.84
C LYS A 203 -6.36 -7.23 -19.12
N VAL A 204 -5.70 -7.46 -18.00
CA VAL A 204 -6.01 -8.55 -17.09
C VAL A 204 -7.01 -8.05 -16.05
N ASP A 205 -8.20 -8.64 -16.05
CA ASP A 205 -9.28 -8.36 -15.09
C ASP A 205 -9.64 -9.60 -14.25
N HIS A 206 -9.00 -10.72 -14.53
CA HIS A 206 -9.19 -11.99 -13.85
C HIS A 206 -7.90 -12.81 -13.78
N VAL A 207 -7.69 -13.45 -12.64
CA VAL A 207 -6.64 -14.45 -12.44
C VAL A 207 -7.29 -15.73 -11.90
N ARG A 208 -7.05 -16.86 -12.56
CA ARG A 208 -7.61 -18.16 -12.15
C ARG A 208 -7.31 -18.43 -10.68
N SER A 209 -8.33 -18.84 -9.93
CA SER A 209 -8.26 -19.17 -8.50
C SER A 209 -7.97 -17.97 -7.56
N TYR A 210 -7.88 -16.75 -8.07
CA TYR A 210 -7.75 -15.54 -7.25
C TYR A 210 -9.11 -14.82 -7.18
N ARG A 211 -9.66 -14.70 -5.98
CA ARG A 211 -10.94 -14.02 -5.71
C ARG A 211 -10.69 -12.82 -4.80
N PRO A 212 -10.35 -11.67 -5.37
CA PRO A 212 -9.95 -10.50 -4.58
C PRO A 212 -11.09 -9.87 -3.79
N TYR A 213 -12.33 -10.06 -4.23
CA TYR A 213 -13.52 -9.49 -3.59
C TYR A 213 -14.47 -10.61 -3.17
N PRO A 214 -14.42 -11.01 -1.88
CA PRO A 214 -15.34 -12.00 -1.33
C PRO A 214 -16.81 -11.55 -1.45
N ILE A 215 -17.71 -12.49 -1.66
CA ILE A 215 -19.16 -12.23 -1.62
C ILE A 215 -19.56 -12.10 -0.15
N ILE A 216 -20.09 -10.96 0.22
CA ILE A 216 -20.54 -10.70 1.59
C ILE A 216 -21.73 -11.59 1.92
N SER A 217 -21.65 -12.30 3.03
CA SER A 217 -22.73 -13.17 3.55
C SER A 217 -23.84 -12.32 4.18
N ASN A 218 -25.06 -12.46 3.69
CA ASN A 218 -26.22 -11.78 4.28
C ASN A 218 -26.48 -12.25 5.72
N THR A 219 -26.21 -13.51 6.05
CA THR A 219 -26.37 -14.05 7.41
C THR A 219 -25.45 -13.31 8.39
N ASP A 220 -24.18 -13.07 7.99
CA ASP A 220 -23.20 -12.40 8.83
C ASP A 220 -23.50 -10.91 8.96
N VAL A 221 -24.00 -10.27 7.89
CA VAL A 221 -24.49 -8.88 7.92
C VAL A 221 -25.66 -8.73 8.92
N VAL A 222 -26.64 -9.64 8.89
CA VAL A 222 -27.76 -9.62 9.83
C VAL A 222 -27.28 -9.84 11.26
N ALA A 223 -26.42 -10.83 11.51
CA ALA A 223 -25.88 -11.10 12.83
C ALA A 223 -25.07 -9.90 13.39
N ALA A 224 -24.25 -9.26 12.55
CA ALA A 224 -23.54 -8.04 12.93
C ALA A 224 -24.50 -6.91 13.31
N ALA A 225 -25.50 -6.65 12.47
CA ALA A 225 -26.50 -5.61 12.73
C ALA A 225 -27.31 -5.89 14.02
N GLU A 226 -27.66 -7.13 14.29
CA GLU A 226 -28.38 -7.53 15.53
C GLU A 226 -27.53 -7.28 16.78
N LEU A 227 -26.24 -7.63 16.77
CA LEU A 227 -25.33 -7.34 17.88
C LEU A 227 -25.22 -5.84 18.11
N ILE A 228 -25.03 -5.04 17.05
CA ILE A 228 -24.90 -3.58 17.16
C ILE A 228 -26.22 -2.95 17.67
N ASN A 229 -27.37 -3.37 17.14
CA ASN A 229 -28.67 -2.83 17.54
C ASN A 229 -29.02 -3.11 19.01
N ASN A 230 -28.43 -4.14 19.63
CA ASN A 230 -28.63 -4.52 21.03
C ASN A 230 -27.50 -4.04 21.95
N ALA A 231 -26.42 -3.48 21.40
CA ALA A 231 -25.30 -2.98 22.17
C ALA A 231 -25.69 -1.79 23.05
N LYS A 232 -25.14 -1.73 24.25
CA LYS A 232 -25.28 -0.59 25.17
C LYS A 232 -24.01 0.28 25.16
N ARG A 233 -22.87 -0.34 24.88
CA ARG A 233 -21.55 0.29 24.90
C ARG A 233 -20.73 -0.14 23.67
N PRO A 234 -21.22 0.12 22.45
CA PRO A 234 -20.47 -0.22 21.25
C PRO A 234 -19.24 0.68 21.08
N LEU A 235 -18.15 0.11 20.56
CA LEU A 235 -16.94 0.85 20.19
C LEU A 235 -16.43 0.36 18.83
N ALA A 236 -16.23 1.27 17.89
CA ALA A 236 -15.63 0.97 16.61
C ALA A 236 -14.09 1.16 16.64
N LEU A 237 -13.36 0.21 16.07
CA LEU A 237 -11.93 0.30 15.81
C LEU A 237 -11.71 0.50 14.32
N VAL A 238 -11.28 1.69 13.93
CA VAL A 238 -11.14 2.09 12.52
C VAL A 238 -9.70 1.89 12.06
N GLY A 239 -9.51 1.00 11.09
CA GLY A 239 -8.21 0.71 10.49
C GLY A 239 -8.05 1.27 9.08
N GLN A 240 -6.88 1.01 8.50
CA GLN A 240 -6.51 1.45 7.15
C GLN A 240 -7.43 0.89 6.05
N GLY A 241 -8.05 -0.28 6.27
CA GLY A 241 -8.95 -0.89 5.29
C GLY A 241 -10.10 0.01 4.85
N VAL A 242 -10.52 0.96 5.69
CA VAL A 242 -11.50 1.99 5.33
C VAL A 242 -10.95 2.93 4.25
N GLU A 243 -9.68 3.34 4.35
CA GLU A 243 -9.03 4.18 3.35
C GLU A 243 -8.72 3.42 2.06
N LEU A 244 -8.24 2.20 2.17
CA LEU A 244 -7.94 1.34 1.03
C LEU A 244 -9.20 1.03 0.22
N GLY A 245 -10.34 0.83 0.90
CA GLY A 245 -11.66 0.66 0.27
C GLY A 245 -12.34 1.96 -0.16
N ASN A 246 -11.75 3.14 0.09
CA ASN A 246 -12.40 4.46 -0.11
C ASN A 246 -13.78 4.55 0.54
N ALA A 247 -13.92 4.02 1.77
CA ALA A 247 -15.18 3.83 2.48
C ALA A 247 -15.41 4.85 3.62
N GLN A 248 -14.75 6.01 3.59
CA GLN A 248 -14.84 7.02 4.65
C GLN A 248 -16.27 7.56 4.83
N ASN A 249 -16.97 7.83 3.73
CA ASN A 249 -18.35 8.32 3.79
C ASN A 249 -19.30 7.26 4.37
N GLU A 250 -19.12 6.02 3.97
CA GLU A 250 -19.88 4.87 4.47
C GLU A 250 -19.59 4.60 5.96
N LEU A 251 -18.34 4.85 6.39
CA LEU A 251 -17.98 4.80 7.81
C LEU A 251 -18.73 5.86 8.61
N VAL A 252 -18.72 7.12 8.16
CA VAL A 252 -19.41 8.21 8.85
C VAL A 252 -20.91 7.92 8.98
N GLU A 253 -21.58 7.52 7.87
CA GLU A 253 -22.98 7.12 7.91
C GLU A 253 -23.27 5.97 8.88
N PHE A 254 -22.40 4.98 8.91
CA PHE A 254 -22.49 3.84 9.83
C PHE A 254 -22.39 4.30 11.30
N LEU A 255 -21.38 5.10 11.63
CA LEU A 255 -21.15 5.59 12.98
C LEU A 255 -22.28 6.49 13.48
N GLU A 256 -22.69 7.45 12.64
CA GLU A 256 -23.73 8.43 12.99
C GLU A 256 -25.11 7.79 13.17
N LYS A 257 -25.45 6.80 12.35
CA LYS A 257 -26.77 6.14 12.42
C LYS A 257 -27.01 5.45 13.77
N ALA A 258 -25.98 4.82 14.30
CA ALA A 258 -26.08 4.07 15.55
C ALA A 258 -25.35 4.76 16.72
N ASP A 259 -24.85 5.99 16.55
CA ASP A 259 -24.18 6.81 17.57
C ASP A 259 -22.99 6.06 18.22
N ILE A 260 -22.09 5.51 17.37
CA ILE A 260 -20.99 4.66 17.82
C ILE A 260 -19.70 5.47 17.93
N PRO A 261 -19.10 5.63 19.12
CA PRO A 261 -17.77 6.20 19.25
C PRO A 261 -16.71 5.34 18.53
N ALA A 262 -15.73 5.99 17.91
CA ALA A 262 -14.73 5.34 17.07
C ALA A 262 -13.30 5.73 17.46
N GLY A 263 -12.50 4.75 17.82
CA GLY A 263 -11.06 4.88 17.97
C GLY A 263 -10.34 4.47 16.68
N ARG A 264 -9.25 5.17 16.35
CA ARG A 264 -8.48 4.94 15.13
C ARG A 264 -7.18 4.20 15.42
N THR A 265 -6.79 3.28 14.55
CA THR A 265 -5.44 2.69 14.58
C THR A 265 -4.43 3.66 13.94
N LEU A 266 -3.13 3.42 14.12
CA LEU A 266 -2.07 4.26 13.53
C LEU A 266 -2.27 4.47 12.01
N LEU A 267 -2.46 3.41 11.25
CA LEU A 267 -2.68 3.51 9.80
C LEU A 267 -4.13 3.90 9.42
N GLY A 268 -5.03 3.99 10.38
CA GLY A 268 -6.40 4.45 10.20
C GLY A 268 -6.64 5.90 10.65
N LEU A 269 -5.60 6.64 11.03
CA LEU A 269 -5.72 7.99 11.59
C LEU A 269 -6.43 8.97 10.67
N SER A 270 -6.24 8.86 9.36
CA SER A 270 -6.90 9.72 8.37
C SER A 270 -8.20 9.14 7.79
N ALA A 271 -8.64 7.97 8.25
CA ALA A 271 -9.91 7.37 7.82
C ALA A 271 -11.16 8.06 8.40
N LEU A 272 -11.01 8.73 9.54
CA LEU A 272 -12.04 9.55 10.18
C LEU A 272 -11.40 10.88 10.62
N PRO A 273 -11.96 12.07 10.25
CA PRO A 273 -11.41 13.36 10.67
C PRO A 273 -11.21 13.47 12.17
N THR A 274 -10.15 14.15 12.59
CA THR A 274 -9.89 14.38 14.03
C THR A 274 -11.00 15.18 14.67
N SER A 275 -11.60 16.14 13.93
CA SER A 275 -12.70 16.98 14.38
C SER A 275 -14.06 16.27 14.43
N HIS A 276 -14.18 15.03 13.94
CA HIS A 276 -15.47 14.33 13.93
C HIS A 276 -15.97 14.04 15.34
N PRO A 277 -17.25 14.35 15.71
CA PRO A 277 -17.74 14.25 17.09
C PRO A 277 -17.78 12.85 17.68
N LEU A 278 -17.74 11.81 16.84
CA LEU A 278 -17.66 10.40 17.28
C LEU A 278 -16.21 9.87 17.32
N ASN A 279 -15.22 10.67 16.94
CA ASN A 279 -13.82 10.30 17.07
C ASN A 279 -13.38 10.44 18.53
N VAL A 280 -12.92 9.35 19.13
CA VAL A 280 -12.46 9.31 20.53
C VAL A 280 -10.93 9.19 20.65
N GLY A 281 -10.19 9.38 19.56
CA GLY A 281 -8.73 9.37 19.53
C GLY A 281 -8.10 8.11 18.91
N MET A 282 -6.81 7.95 19.14
CA MET A 282 -6.02 6.81 18.66
C MET A 282 -6.00 5.68 19.70
N LEU A 283 -6.04 4.44 19.21
CA LEU A 283 -5.93 3.22 20.01
C LEU A 283 -4.49 2.68 20.03
N GLY A 284 -4.21 1.87 21.04
CA GLY A 284 -2.99 1.09 21.13
C GLY A 284 -1.90 1.74 22.01
N MET A 285 -0.68 1.23 21.90
CA MET A 285 0.44 1.55 22.79
C MET A 285 0.77 3.06 22.86
N HIS A 286 0.65 3.76 21.73
CA HIS A 286 0.90 5.21 21.64
C HIS A 286 -0.40 6.02 21.59
N GLY A 287 -1.54 5.35 21.79
CA GLY A 287 -2.86 5.93 21.70
C GLY A 287 -3.26 6.77 22.89
N ASN A 288 -4.46 7.32 22.78
CA ASN A 288 -5.10 8.13 23.82
C ASN A 288 -5.62 7.27 24.97
N TYR A 289 -5.73 7.87 26.13
CA TYR A 289 -6.10 7.14 27.36
C TYR A 289 -7.56 6.67 27.31
N ALA A 290 -8.48 7.56 26.94
CA ALA A 290 -9.92 7.25 26.90
C ALA A 290 -10.26 6.03 26.03
N PRO A 291 -9.91 5.95 24.74
CA PRO A 291 -10.29 4.81 23.92
C PRO A 291 -9.62 3.50 24.36
N ASN A 292 -8.40 3.52 24.91
CA ASN A 292 -7.74 2.34 25.43
C ASN A 292 -8.46 1.77 26.66
N VAL A 293 -8.88 2.61 27.61
CA VAL A 293 -9.68 2.17 28.78
C VAL A 293 -11.04 1.66 28.31
N LYS A 294 -11.72 2.39 27.45
CA LYS A 294 -13.07 2.07 26.97
C LYS A 294 -13.14 0.80 26.13
N THR A 295 -12.04 0.40 25.51
CA THR A 295 -11.94 -0.91 24.86
C THR A 295 -12.14 -2.06 25.85
N GLN A 296 -11.73 -1.89 27.12
CA GLN A 296 -11.93 -2.89 28.19
C GLN A 296 -13.31 -2.80 28.87
N GLU A 297 -14.14 -1.81 28.51
CA GLU A 297 -15.47 -1.59 29.07
C GLU A 297 -16.60 -1.82 28.07
N CYS A 298 -16.32 -1.79 26.76
CA CYS A 298 -17.32 -1.95 25.70
C CYS A 298 -17.97 -3.34 25.77
N ASP A 299 -19.22 -3.47 25.32
CA ASP A 299 -19.93 -4.74 25.21
C ASP A 299 -19.90 -5.30 23.78
N VAL A 300 -19.76 -4.43 22.77
CA VAL A 300 -19.55 -4.81 21.36
C VAL A 300 -18.37 -4.04 20.80
N LEU A 301 -17.37 -4.78 20.32
CA LEU A 301 -16.18 -4.24 19.67
C LEU A 301 -16.28 -4.48 18.17
N ILE A 302 -16.24 -3.40 17.36
CA ILE A 302 -16.45 -3.48 15.92
C ILE A 302 -15.13 -3.10 15.23
N ALA A 303 -14.37 -4.10 14.83
CA ALA A 303 -13.12 -3.91 14.10
C ALA A 303 -13.39 -3.74 12.59
N ILE A 304 -12.98 -2.62 12.01
CA ILE A 304 -13.29 -2.24 10.62
C ILE A 304 -11.97 -2.06 9.86
N GLY A 305 -11.62 -3.02 8.99
CA GLY A 305 -10.42 -2.97 8.17
C GLY A 305 -9.13 -2.84 8.97
N MET A 306 -9.02 -3.59 10.08
CA MET A 306 -7.85 -3.61 10.96
C MET A 306 -7.54 -5.03 11.42
N ARG A 307 -6.27 -5.36 11.62
CA ARG A 307 -5.77 -6.73 11.82
C ARG A 307 -5.45 -7.12 13.27
N PHE A 308 -5.88 -6.35 14.25
CA PHE A 308 -5.57 -6.60 15.68
C PHE A 308 -4.07 -6.83 15.92
N SER A 309 -3.20 -5.90 15.44
CA SER A 309 -1.77 -5.99 15.70
C SER A 309 -1.46 -5.84 17.19
N ASP A 310 -0.31 -6.36 17.62
CA ASP A 310 0.19 -6.28 18.98
C ASP A 310 0.33 -4.84 19.50
N ARG A 311 0.56 -3.88 18.60
CA ARG A 311 0.64 -2.45 18.94
C ARG A 311 -0.71 -1.86 19.34
N VAL A 312 -1.82 -2.48 18.95
CA VAL A 312 -3.18 -2.10 19.34
C VAL A 312 -3.65 -2.96 20.53
N THR A 313 -3.43 -4.26 20.46
CA THR A 313 -3.99 -5.21 21.47
C THR A 313 -3.14 -5.35 22.71
N GLY A 314 -1.83 -5.16 22.61
CA GLY A 314 -0.93 -5.61 23.65
C GLY A 314 -1.09 -7.12 23.89
N LEU A 315 -1.32 -7.53 25.14
CA LEU A 315 -1.51 -8.93 25.50
C LEU A 315 -2.89 -9.43 25.08
N THR A 316 -2.95 -10.21 24.01
CA THR A 316 -4.22 -10.72 23.42
C THR A 316 -5.06 -11.56 24.37
N SER A 317 -4.43 -12.22 25.35
CA SER A 317 -5.13 -13.02 26.36
C SER A 317 -6.03 -12.21 27.31
N THR A 318 -5.83 -10.90 27.40
CA THR A 318 -6.61 -10.00 28.26
C THR A 318 -7.40 -8.94 27.48
N TYR A 319 -7.17 -8.81 26.19
CA TYR A 319 -7.76 -7.75 25.36
C TYR A 319 -9.26 -7.97 25.14
N ALA A 320 -10.08 -7.01 25.52
CA ALA A 320 -11.52 -6.89 25.27
C ALA A 320 -12.33 -8.18 25.54
N LYS A 321 -12.00 -8.96 26.58
CA LYS A 321 -12.62 -10.27 26.88
C LYS A 321 -14.10 -10.22 27.22
N GLN A 322 -14.59 -9.07 27.66
CA GLN A 322 -16.00 -8.83 28.01
C GLN A 322 -16.85 -8.51 26.76
N ALA A 323 -16.24 -8.15 25.64
CA ALA A 323 -16.92 -7.69 24.43
C ALA A 323 -17.25 -8.83 23.47
N LYS A 324 -18.37 -8.70 22.76
CA LYS A 324 -18.62 -9.43 21.51
C LYS A 324 -17.86 -8.74 20.39
N VAL A 325 -17.09 -9.50 19.60
CA VAL A 325 -16.23 -8.97 18.55
C VAL A 325 -16.85 -9.17 17.18
N ILE A 326 -17.09 -8.07 16.48
CA ILE A 326 -17.44 -8.05 15.06
C ILE A 326 -16.19 -7.64 14.28
N HIS A 327 -15.79 -8.45 13.30
CA HIS A 327 -14.62 -8.15 12.47
C HIS A 327 -14.99 -8.03 11.00
N LEU A 328 -14.87 -6.82 10.44
CA LEU A 328 -15.05 -6.51 9.02
C LEU A 328 -13.67 -6.45 8.38
N ASP A 329 -13.36 -7.39 7.50
CA ASP A 329 -12.10 -7.40 6.75
C ASP A 329 -12.29 -8.01 5.36
N ILE A 330 -11.47 -7.57 4.40
CA ILE A 330 -11.46 -8.13 3.04
C ILE A 330 -10.66 -9.44 2.98
N ASP A 331 -9.71 -9.62 3.90
CA ASP A 331 -8.81 -10.76 3.94
C ASP A 331 -9.29 -11.80 4.97
N PRO A 332 -9.82 -12.96 4.54
CA PRO A 332 -10.27 -13.98 5.46
C PRO A 332 -9.16 -14.54 6.37
N ALA A 333 -7.88 -14.36 5.98
CA ALA A 333 -6.75 -14.83 6.79
C ALA A 333 -6.50 -13.99 8.05
N GLU A 334 -7.08 -12.80 8.16
CA GLU A 334 -7.01 -11.97 9.37
C GLU A 334 -8.06 -12.33 10.41
N ILE A 335 -9.12 -13.06 10.02
CA ILE A 335 -10.18 -13.50 10.94
C ILE A 335 -9.63 -14.56 11.92
N ASP A 336 -9.93 -14.38 13.20
CA ASP A 336 -9.49 -15.25 14.31
C ASP A 336 -7.97 -15.41 14.49
N LYS A 337 -7.18 -14.63 13.78
CA LYS A 337 -5.71 -14.71 13.80
C LYS A 337 -5.13 -14.29 15.16
N ASN A 338 -5.55 -13.16 15.69
CA ASN A 338 -5.06 -12.61 16.95
C ASN A 338 -6.14 -12.52 18.03
N ILE A 339 -7.35 -12.12 17.67
CA ILE A 339 -8.50 -11.99 18.55
C ILE A 339 -9.64 -12.83 17.98
N LYS A 340 -10.28 -13.61 18.86
CA LYS A 340 -11.42 -14.43 18.47
C LYS A 340 -12.61 -13.55 18.11
N THR A 341 -13.22 -13.83 16.97
CA THR A 341 -14.36 -13.10 16.41
C THR A 341 -15.68 -13.82 16.73
N ASP A 342 -16.71 -13.08 17.14
CA ASP A 342 -18.06 -13.62 17.28
C ASP A 342 -18.83 -13.56 15.96
N VAL A 343 -18.63 -12.48 15.17
CA VAL A 343 -19.22 -12.32 13.82
C VAL A 343 -18.18 -11.78 12.88
N ALA A 344 -17.86 -12.51 11.81
CA ALA A 344 -16.95 -12.11 10.75
C ALA A 344 -17.74 -11.64 9.51
N VAL A 345 -17.55 -10.41 9.08
CA VAL A 345 -18.12 -9.91 7.82
C VAL A 345 -16.98 -9.76 6.81
N ILE A 346 -16.79 -10.82 6.00
CA ILE A 346 -15.69 -10.86 5.03
C ILE A 346 -16.12 -10.12 3.76
N GLY A 347 -15.44 -9.00 3.45
CA GLY A 347 -15.74 -8.18 2.28
C GLY A 347 -15.10 -6.80 2.35
N ASP A 348 -15.16 -6.09 1.23
CA ASP A 348 -14.69 -4.72 1.14
C ASP A 348 -15.54 -3.79 2.03
N CYS A 349 -14.90 -2.90 2.80
CA CYS A 349 -15.58 -1.91 3.65
C CYS A 349 -16.56 -1.04 2.86
N LYS A 350 -16.27 -0.74 1.59
CA LYS A 350 -17.16 0.00 0.69
C LYS A 350 -18.52 -0.67 0.48
N GLN A 351 -18.58 -1.98 0.64
CA GLN A 351 -19.80 -2.78 0.47
C GLN A 351 -20.38 -3.26 1.81
N SER A 352 -19.52 -3.68 2.74
CA SER A 352 -19.96 -4.26 4.02
C SER A 352 -20.57 -3.20 4.96
N LEU A 353 -20.00 -2.01 5.03
CA LEU A 353 -20.55 -0.93 5.86
C LEU A 353 -21.98 -0.56 5.45
N PRO A 354 -22.28 -0.22 4.16
CA PRO A 354 -23.66 0.08 3.76
C PRO A 354 -24.62 -1.11 3.95
N ALA A 355 -24.14 -2.35 3.78
CA ALA A 355 -24.97 -3.52 3.98
C ALA A 355 -25.46 -3.63 5.43
N ILE A 356 -24.58 -3.44 6.39
CA ILE A 356 -24.92 -3.42 7.83
C ILE A 356 -25.74 -2.17 8.15
N THR A 357 -25.32 -0.98 7.69
CA THR A 357 -25.97 0.30 7.98
C THR A 357 -27.45 0.28 7.62
N ARG A 358 -27.84 -0.35 6.51
CA ARG A 358 -29.26 -0.50 6.15
C ARG A 358 -30.09 -1.18 7.23
N LEU A 359 -29.54 -2.13 7.95
CA LEU A 359 -30.22 -2.92 9.00
C LEU A 359 -30.09 -2.29 10.40
N LEU A 360 -29.23 -1.29 10.57
CA LEU A 360 -29.11 -0.58 11.85
C LEU A 360 -30.35 0.24 12.14
N LYS A 361 -30.77 0.22 13.42
CA LYS A 361 -31.74 1.16 13.96
C LYS A 361 -31.03 2.46 14.31
N LYS A 362 -31.74 3.58 14.17
CA LYS A 362 -31.23 4.85 14.73
C LYS A 362 -31.19 4.68 16.27
N ASN A 363 -30.03 4.91 16.83
CA ASN A 363 -29.78 4.77 18.26
C ASN A 363 -29.04 5.98 18.81
N THR A 364 -28.95 6.09 20.11
CA THR A 364 -28.19 7.11 20.83
C THR A 364 -27.51 6.45 22.01
N HIS A 365 -26.23 6.73 22.18
CA HIS A 365 -25.40 6.20 23.26
C HIS A 365 -24.78 7.35 24.09
N HIS A 366 -25.59 8.37 24.46
CA HIS A 366 -25.10 9.59 25.13
C HIS A 366 -24.29 9.27 26.39
N GLU A 367 -24.85 8.51 27.32
CA GLU A 367 -24.16 8.16 28.58
C GLU A 367 -22.83 7.42 28.31
N TRP A 368 -22.80 6.56 27.29
CA TRP A 368 -21.58 5.86 26.90
C TRP A 368 -20.53 6.82 26.32
N ARG A 369 -20.92 7.69 25.41
CA ARG A 369 -20.02 8.72 24.86
C ARG A 369 -19.51 9.68 25.91
N ASP A 370 -20.41 10.18 26.78
CA ASP A 370 -20.05 11.12 27.84
C ASP A 370 -19.06 10.49 28.84
N SER A 371 -19.10 9.15 28.99
CA SER A 371 -18.16 8.45 29.84
C SER A 371 -16.69 8.45 29.35
N PHE A 372 -16.44 8.85 28.11
CA PHE A 372 -15.08 9.06 27.60
C PHE A 372 -14.46 10.37 28.10
N ALA A 373 -15.27 11.40 28.34
CA ALA A 373 -14.82 12.73 28.71
C ALA A 373 -13.92 12.72 29.94
N GLN A 374 -14.29 11.98 30.98
CA GLN A 374 -13.49 11.88 32.23
C GLN A 374 -12.03 11.49 31.97
N TYR A 375 -11.78 10.52 31.06
CA TYR A 375 -10.42 10.07 30.74
C TYR A 375 -9.74 11.00 29.77
N HIS A 376 -10.49 11.56 28.83
CA HIS A 376 -9.99 12.55 27.88
C HIS A 376 -9.50 13.82 28.61
N ASP A 377 -10.33 14.40 29.50
CA ASP A 377 -10.00 15.62 30.23
C ASP A 377 -8.76 15.40 31.12
N MET A 378 -8.70 14.25 31.79
CA MET A 378 -7.50 13.89 32.56
C MET A 378 -6.23 13.79 31.70
N GLU A 379 -6.34 13.23 30.49
CA GLU A 379 -5.23 13.13 29.55
C GLU A 379 -4.85 14.51 29.01
N VAL A 380 -5.82 15.36 28.68
CA VAL A 380 -5.58 16.73 28.23
C VAL A 380 -4.80 17.50 29.29
N GLU A 381 -5.30 17.51 30.53
CA GLU A 381 -4.68 18.27 31.63
C GLU A 381 -3.24 17.77 31.94
N LYS A 382 -3.04 16.43 32.00
CA LYS A 382 -1.79 15.88 32.53
C LYS A 382 -0.74 15.58 31.47
N VAL A 383 -1.12 15.43 30.22
CA VAL A 383 -0.23 14.94 29.17
C VAL A 383 -0.25 15.82 27.91
N ILE A 384 -1.43 16.14 27.38
CA ILE A 384 -1.51 16.83 26.09
C ILE A 384 -1.10 18.30 26.25
N GLU A 385 -1.77 19.06 27.13
CA GLU A 385 -1.48 20.49 27.33
C GLU A 385 -0.03 20.75 27.70
N PRO A 386 0.59 20.01 28.66
CA PRO A 386 2.00 20.20 28.95
C PRO A 386 2.95 19.86 27.80
N ALA A 387 2.54 18.99 26.85
CA ALA A 387 3.35 18.61 25.72
C ALA A 387 3.27 19.57 24.53
N ILE A 388 2.10 20.24 24.35
CA ILE A 388 1.87 21.12 23.20
C ILE A 388 1.93 22.62 23.56
N HIS A 389 1.72 22.98 24.83
CA HIS A 389 1.80 24.35 25.35
C HIS A 389 2.63 24.42 26.64
N PRO A 390 3.90 23.98 26.63
CA PRO A 390 4.75 24.08 27.82
C PRO A 390 4.98 25.56 28.19
N THR A 391 5.05 25.86 29.49
CA THR A 391 5.27 27.23 29.97
C THR A 391 6.75 27.58 30.09
N GLU A 392 7.62 26.59 30.19
CA GLU A 392 9.08 26.75 30.39
C GLU A 392 9.85 25.60 29.74
N GLY A 393 11.11 25.83 29.45
CA GLY A 393 12.06 24.77 29.00
C GLY A 393 12.41 24.85 27.51
N PRO A 394 13.12 23.82 26.99
CA PRO A 394 13.45 23.72 25.57
C PRO A 394 12.20 23.38 24.74
N LEU A 395 12.27 23.67 23.44
CA LEU A 395 11.23 23.32 22.48
C LEU A 395 10.94 21.80 22.51
N LEU A 396 9.68 21.43 22.73
CA LEU A 396 9.21 20.06 22.74
C LEU A 396 8.71 19.62 21.35
N MET A 397 8.83 18.32 21.08
CA MET A 397 8.34 17.77 19.80
C MET A 397 6.81 17.92 19.64
N GLY A 398 6.05 17.84 20.74
CA GLY A 398 4.61 18.07 20.75
C GLY A 398 4.24 19.49 20.30
N GLU A 399 4.98 20.53 20.75
CA GLU A 399 4.79 21.92 20.30
C GLU A 399 4.99 22.05 18.78
N VAL A 400 6.08 21.47 18.26
CA VAL A 400 6.40 21.52 16.83
C VAL A 400 5.30 20.86 16.00
N VAL A 401 4.85 19.67 16.40
CA VAL A 401 3.79 18.95 15.71
C VAL A 401 2.47 19.69 15.76
N ASN A 402 2.12 20.25 16.93
CA ASN A 402 0.90 21.05 17.08
C ASN A 402 0.95 22.33 16.25
N ALA A 403 2.08 23.06 16.26
CA ALA A 403 2.25 24.26 15.44
C ALA A 403 2.13 23.98 13.94
N VAL A 404 2.67 22.85 13.46
CA VAL A 404 2.49 22.42 12.07
C VAL A 404 1.02 22.07 11.79
N ALA A 405 0.34 21.39 12.72
CA ALA A 405 -1.08 21.06 12.58
C ALA A 405 -1.95 22.32 12.49
N GLU A 406 -1.68 23.32 13.32
CA GLU A 406 -2.38 24.61 13.31
C GLU A 406 -2.10 25.40 12.03
N ALA A 407 -0.82 25.56 11.65
CA ALA A 407 -0.41 26.29 10.46
C ALA A 407 -0.97 25.70 9.16
N THR A 408 -1.24 24.40 9.14
CA THR A 408 -1.79 23.68 7.98
C THR A 408 -3.29 23.38 8.13
N GLU A 409 -3.90 23.80 9.22
CA GLU A 409 -5.31 23.50 9.55
C GLU A 409 -5.59 21.97 9.51
N GLY A 410 -4.61 21.15 9.85
CA GLY A 410 -4.70 19.67 9.77
C GLY A 410 -4.81 19.13 8.34
N LYS A 411 -4.57 19.94 7.31
CA LYS A 411 -4.74 19.57 5.89
C LYS A 411 -3.48 19.04 5.23
N ALA A 412 -2.32 19.11 5.88
CA ALA A 412 -1.07 18.59 5.35
C ALA A 412 -1.08 17.06 5.28
N VAL A 413 -0.30 16.53 4.34
CA VAL A 413 0.10 15.12 4.34
C VAL A 413 1.34 15.00 5.23
N LEU A 414 1.20 14.27 6.33
CA LEU A 414 2.29 14.04 7.26
C LEU A 414 3.05 12.77 6.88
N VAL A 415 4.34 12.91 6.63
CA VAL A 415 5.25 11.79 6.38
C VAL A 415 6.23 11.72 7.53
N ASN A 416 6.26 10.61 8.22
CA ASN A 416 7.17 10.40 9.32
C ASN A 416 7.86 9.03 9.22
N ASP A 417 9.01 8.96 9.86
CA ASP A 417 9.76 7.74 10.13
C ASP A 417 9.30 7.08 11.43
N VAL A 418 9.89 5.99 11.84
CA VAL A 418 9.55 5.25 13.05
C VAL A 418 10.31 5.83 14.25
N GLY A 419 9.72 5.76 15.45
CA GLY A 419 10.30 6.24 16.68
C GLY A 419 9.49 7.37 17.33
N GLN A 420 10.15 8.25 18.06
CA GLN A 420 9.45 9.32 18.80
C GLN A 420 8.68 10.26 17.88
N ASN A 421 9.22 10.61 16.71
CA ASN A 421 8.53 11.46 15.75
C ASN A 421 7.19 10.83 15.28
N GLN A 422 7.14 9.51 15.09
CA GLN A 422 5.89 8.80 14.77
C GLN A 422 4.89 8.88 15.95
N MET A 423 5.37 8.64 17.18
CA MET A 423 4.52 8.66 18.36
C MET A 423 3.91 10.04 18.60
N PHE A 424 4.71 11.10 18.52
CA PHE A 424 4.26 12.46 18.72
C PHE A 424 3.36 12.95 17.58
N SER A 425 3.71 12.66 16.34
CA SER A 425 2.90 13.06 15.19
C SER A 425 1.56 12.32 15.14
N SER A 426 1.53 11.03 15.46
CA SER A 426 0.28 10.27 15.49
C SER A 426 -0.69 10.75 16.59
N ARG A 427 -0.15 11.31 17.70
CA ARG A 427 -0.92 11.74 18.86
C ARG A 427 -1.35 13.20 18.80
N TYR A 428 -0.49 14.10 18.30
CA TYR A 428 -0.70 15.56 18.40
C TYR A 428 -1.03 16.23 17.07
N PHE A 429 -0.79 15.58 15.93
CA PHE A 429 -1.23 16.13 14.65
C PHE A 429 -2.75 15.91 14.45
N LYS A 430 -3.41 16.89 13.83
CA LYS A 430 -4.83 16.83 13.47
C LYS A 430 -4.96 16.32 12.04
N TYR A 431 -5.65 15.21 11.83
CA TYR A 431 -5.87 14.58 10.52
C TYR A 431 -7.28 14.92 10.04
N GLU A 432 -7.40 15.92 9.16
CA GLU A 432 -8.70 16.35 8.63
C GLU A 432 -8.97 15.85 7.22
N ASN A 433 -7.93 15.46 6.50
CA ASN A 433 -8.03 14.91 5.15
C ASN A 433 -7.77 13.39 5.15
N LYS A 434 -8.44 12.69 4.24
CA LYS A 434 -8.13 11.30 3.93
C LYS A 434 -6.73 11.17 3.34
N ARG A 435 -6.08 10.01 3.56
CA ARG A 435 -4.74 9.70 3.04
C ARG A 435 -3.67 10.71 3.44
N SER A 436 -3.79 11.27 4.63
CA SER A 436 -2.90 12.34 5.12
C SER A 436 -1.82 11.86 6.10
N ILE A 437 -1.72 10.55 6.36
CA ILE A 437 -0.61 9.96 7.12
C ILE A 437 0.15 8.92 6.29
N ILE A 438 1.46 9.07 6.24
CA ILE A 438 2.40 8.13 5.62
C ILE A 438 3.44 7.75 6.64
N THR A 439 3.45 6.48 7.03
CA THR A 439 4.35 5.93 8.03
C THR A 439 4.48 4.42 7.83
N SER A 440 5.61 3.84 8.22
CA SER A 440 5.76 2.39 8.30
C SER A 440 5.06 1.88 9.55
N GLY A 441 3.90 1.24 9.36
CA GLY A 441 3.06 0.80 10.48
C GLY A 441 3.32 -0.63 10.93
N GLY A 442 3.64 -1.51 9.99
CA GLY A 442 3.81 -2.94 10.25
C GLY A 442 5.25 -3.39 10.40
N LEU A 443 6.11 -3.07 9.43
CA LEU A 443 7.52 -3.46 9.45
C LEU A 443 8.35 -2.54 10.38
N GLY A 444 7.98 -1.28 10.46
CA GLY A 444 8.70 -0.31 11.30
C GLY A 444 10.05 0.09 10.70
N THR A 445 10.10 0.35 9.41
CA THR A 445 11.31 0.82 8.73
C THR A 445 11.71 2.22 9.18
N MET A 446 13.01 2.43 9.36
CA MET A 446 13.63 3.69 9.78
C MET A 446 14.56 4.22 8.70
#